data_fadb38531d4019834c4d1c2d839e23dd
#
_entry.id   fadb38531d4019834c4d1c2d839e23dd
#
_cell.length_a   1.000
_cell.length_b   1.000
_cell.length_c   1.000
_cell.angle_alpha   90.00
_cell.angle_beta   90.00
_cell.angle_gamma   90.00
#
_symmetry.space_group_name_H-M   'P 1'
#
loop_
_entity.id
_entity.type
_entity.pdbx_description
1 polymer ?
#
loop_
_entity_poly.entity_id
_entity_poly.type
_entity_poly.pdbx_seq_one_letter_code
_entity_poly.pdbx_strand_id
1 'polypeptide(L)'
;MTFVAHGASHADSVDAAFTPPPSPPAWKWLGSRIATFCLAEVQKIRHDRTELLTRAIQPALWLLIFGETFDRLHAIPTGHIDYLDFLTPGILAQSGMFVAVFYGIQVIWERDAGVLAKLLVTPTPRAALVTGKAFAASIRAFSQVIVILVLARILGVHFTANPLLLLAAALAVVLGSAFFATLSLTIAGLAMTRERLMGIGQAITMPLFFASNALYPVNLMPPWIRAFSVINPLSYEVNALRHLLLGTPGNLLIDFGVLVFALVLGVTVAAAILPRLVR
;
A
#
# COMPACT_ATOMS: atom_id res chain seq x y z
N MET A 1 -47.60 -60.90 -17.12
CA MET A 1 -46.32 -60.59 -16.48
C MET A 1 -46.04 -59.09 -16.72
N THR A 2 -46.36 -58.32 -15.70
CA THR A 2 -46.29 -56.87 -15.77
C THR A 2 -45.03 -56.41 -14.99
N PHE A 3 -44.02 -55.92 -15.69
CA PHE A 3 -42.84 -55.30 -15.05
C PHE A 3 -43.19 -53.88 -14.63
N VAL A 4 -43.26 -53.64 -13.35
CA VAL A 4 -43.41 -52.31 -12.75
C VAL A 4 -42.02 -51.68 -12.67
N ALA A 5 -41.82 -50.58 -13.40
CA ALA A 5 -40.64 -49.72 -13.30
C ALA A 5 -40.66 -48.96 -12.00
N HIS A 6 -39.85 -49.34 -11.02
CA HIS A 6 -39.50 -48.55 -9.82
C HIS A 6 -38.08 -48.03 -9.98
N GLY A 7 -37.94 -46.84 -10.55
CA GLY A 7 -36.61 -46.30 -10.80
C GLY A 7 -36.48 -44.77 -10.83
N ALA A 8 -37.50 -44.02 -10.36
CA ALA A 8 -37.50 -42.55 -10.51
C ALA A 8 -37.51 -41.76 -9.19
N SER A 9 -37.24 -42.35 -8.04
CA SER A 9 -37.43 -41.67 -6.76
C SER A 9 -36.14 -41.36 -5.98
N HIS A 10 -35.00 -41.87 -6.38
CA HIS A 10 -33.74 -41.66 -5.62
C HIS A 10 -32.84 -40.54 -6.18
N ALA A 11 -32.96 -40.22 -7.47
CA ALA A 11 -32.16 -39.12 -8.05
C ALA A 11 -32.66 -37.73 -7.61
N ASP A 12 -34.00 -37.56 -7.58
CA ASP A 12 -34.61 -36.27 -7.22
C ASP A 12 -34.44 -35.92 -5.74
N SER A 13 -34.23 -36.88 -4.84
CA SER A 13 -34.03 -36.63 -3.40
C SER A 13 -32.57 -36.22 -3.06
N VAL A 14 -31.62 -36.57 -3.92
CA VAL A 14 -30.20 -36.19 -3.72
C VAL A 14 -29.94 -34.77 -4.20
N ASP A 15 -30.58 -34.31 -5.25
CA ASP A 15 -30.43 -32.93 -5.78
C ASP A 15 -31.12 -31.89 -4.90
N ALA A 16 -32.16 -32.24 -4.15
CA ALA A 16 -32.84 -31.34 -3.21
C ALA A 16 -32.01 -31.05 -1.93
N ALA A 17 -31.01 -31.90 -1.62
CA ALA A 17 -30.18 -31.75 -0.41
C ALA A 17 -28.96 -30.84 -0.62
N PHE A 18 -28.66 -30.42 -1.85
CA PHE A 18 -27.49 -29.60 -2.19
C PHE A 18 -27.85 -28.20 -2.69
N THR A 19 -28.83 -27.53 -2.06
CA THR A 19 -28.92 -26.08 -2.25
C THR A 19 -27.84 -25.42 -1.38
N PRO A 20 -26.78 -24.84 -2.00
CA PRO A 20 -25.77 -24.16 -1.23
C PRO A 20 -26.43 -23.00 -0.44
N PRO A 21 -26.05 -22.77 0.83
CA PRO A 21 -26.64 -21.70 1.62
C PRO A 21 -26.50 -20.39 0.86
N PRO A 22 -27.48 -19.46 0.95
CA PRO A 22 -27.45 -18.21 0.24
C PRO A 22 -26.15 -17.48 0.58
N SER A 23 -25.40 -17.11 -0.47
CA SER A 23 -24.12 -16.40 -0.30
C SER A 23 -24.39 -15.09 0.48
N PRO A 24 -23.67 -14.84 1.58
CA PRO A 24 -23.84 -13.60 2.31
C PRO A 24 -23.54 -12.39 1.42
N PRO A 25 -24.14 -11.23 1.69
CA PRO A 25 -23.98 -10.05 0.85
C PRO A 25 -22.51 -9.67 0.71
N ALA A 26 -22.12 -9.19 -0.48
CA ALA A 26 -20.74 -8.93 -0.90
C ALA A 26 -19.92 -8.11 0.12
N TRP A 27 -20.56 -7.17 0.85
CA TRP A 27 -19.90 -6.34 1.85
C TRP A 27 -19.43 -7.13 3.10
N LYS A 28 -20.15 -8.21 3.48
CA LYS A 28 -19.71 -9.09 4.58
C LYS A 28 -18.46 -9.88 4.24
N TRP A 29 -18.30 -10.23 2.97
CA TRP A 29 -17.09 -10.87 2.48
C TRP A 29 -15.90 -9.93 2.45
N LEU A 30 -16.12 -8.64 2.13
CA LEU A 30 -15.05 -7.65 2.03
C LEU A 30 -14.31 -7.51 3.37
N GLY A 31 -15.03 -7.26 4.47
CA GLY A 31 -14.43 -7.09 5.79
C GLY A 31 -13.67 -8.32 6.29
N SER A 32 -14.27 -9.50 6.19
CA SER A 32 -13.62 -10.74 6.66
C SER A 32 -12.39 -11.09 5.83
N ARG A 33 -12.41 -10.86 4.51
CA ARG A 33 -11.25 -11.11 3.63
C ARG A 33 -10.11 -10.15 3.88
N ILE A 34 -10.39 -8.86 4.02
CA ILE A 34 -9.38 -7.88 4.41
C ILE A 34 -8.75 -8.30 5.73
N ALA A 35 -9.55 -8.62 6.75
CA ALA A 35 -9.05 -9.05 8.05
C ALA A 35 -8.16 -10.31 7.95
N THR A 36 -8.56 -11.31 7.16
CA THR A 36 -7.78 -12.54 6.96
C THR A 36 -6.42 -12.25 6.32
N PHE A 37 -6.38 -11.44 5.25
CA PHE A 37 -5.11 -11.07 4.61
C PHE A 37 -4.23 -10.25 5.55
N CYS A 38 -4.81 -9.32 6.31
CA CYS A 38 -4.10 -8.51 7.29
C CYS A 38 -3.52 -9.36 8.42
N LEU A 39 -4.29 -10.30 8.97
CA LEU A 39 -3.83 -11.22 10.01
C LEU A 39 -2.69 -12.11 9.52
N ALA A 40 -2.81 -12.66 8.31
CA ALA A 40 -1.74 -13.45 7.70
C ALA A 40 -0.44 -12.64 7.55
N GLU A 41 -0.56 -11.36 7.18
CA GLU A 41 0.61 -10.48 7.05
C GLU A 41 1.25 -10.15 8.40
N VAL A 42 0.43 -9.86 9.43
CA VAL A 42 0.93 -9.66 10.81
C VAL A 42 1.68 -10.90 11.30
N GLN A 43 1.18 -12.11 11.02
CA GLN A 43 1.86 -13.35 11.40
C GLN A 43 3.22 -13.50 10.71
N LYS A 44 3.32 -13.17 9.40
CA LYS A 44 4.59 -13.19 8.66
C LYS A 44 5.60 -12.21 9.27
N ILE A 45 5.18 -10.97 9.55
CA ILE A 45 6.04 -9.94 10.14
C ILE A 45 6.56 -10.38 11.52
N ARG A 46 5.73 -11.02 12.33
CA ARG A 46 6.15 -11.54 13.66
C ARG A 46 7.20 -12.64 13.54
N HIS A 47 7.19 -13.40 12.46
CA HIS A 47 8.11 -14.52 12.23
C HIS A 47 9.43 -14.07 11.62
N ASP A 48 9.43 -13.05 10.75
CA ASP A 48 10.61 -12.53 10.08
C ASP A 48 10.84 -11.05 10.40
N ARG A 49 11.39 -10.80 11.60
CA ARG A 49 11.78 -9.45 12.05
C ARG A 49 13.00 -8.92 11.30
N THR A 50 13.84 -9.81 10.78
CA THR A 50 15.07 -9.45 10.07
C THR A 50 14.75 -8.72 8.78
N GLU A 51 13.69 -9.11 8.08
CA GLU A 51 13.22 -8.43 6.87
C GLU A 51 12.90 -6.96 7.14
N LEU A 52 12.25 -6.64 8.27
CA LEU A 52 11.92 -5.26 8.63
C LEU A 52 13.17 -4.41 8.86
N LEU A 53 14.13 -4.94 9.59
CA LEU A 53 15.38 -4.21 9.90
C LEU A 53 16.22 -3.99 8.65
N THR A 54 16.36 -4.99 7.80
CA THR A 54 17.14 -4.85 6.55
C THR A 54 16.52 -3.85 5.58
N ARG A 55 15.19 -3.81 5.49
CA ARG A 55 14.49 -2.82 4.67
C ARG A 55 14.55 -1.40 5.25
N ALA A 56 14.77 -1.26 6.57
CA ALA A 56 14.93 0.03 7.21
C ALA A 56 16.28 0.70 6.91
N ILE A 57 17.29 -0.06 6.47
CA ILE A 57 18.63 0.45 6.20
C ILE A 57 18.59 1.60 5.18
N GLN A 58 17.91 1.43 4.07
CA GLN A 58 17.84 2.45 3.02
C GLN A 58 17.20 3.76 3.50
N PRO A 59 15.98 3.78 4.09
CA PRO A 59 15.40 5.00 4.67
C PRO A 59 16.25 5.59 5.80
N ALA A 60 16.89 4.74 6.62
CA ALA A 60 17.79 5.20 7.67
C ALA A 60 19.00 5.96 7.10
N LEU A 61 19.61 5.44 6.02
CA LEU A 61 20.71 6.14 5.34
C LEU A 61 20.24 7.48 4.74
N TRP A 62 19.03 7.57 4.22
CA TRP A 62 18.47 8.85 3.77
C TRP A 62 18.37 9.86 4.91
N LEU A 63 17.86 9.47 6.09
CA LEU A 63 17.78 10.37 7.24
C LEU A 63 19.16 10.72 7.78
N LEU A 64 20.04 9.73 7.95
CA LEU A 64 21.38 9.94 8.54
C LEU A 64 22.30 10.74 7.62
N ILE A 65 22.38 10.38 6.33
CA ILE A 65 23.32 11.01 5.42
C ILE A 65 22.76 12.32 4.87
N PHE A 66 21.57 12.25 4.24
CA PHE A 66 20.99 13.44 3.61
C PHE A 66 20.41 14.39 4.66
N GLY A 67 19.68 13.87 5.66
CA GLY A 67 19.09 14.68 6.72
C GLY A 67 20.15 15.50 7.42
N GLU A 68 21.16 14.88 7.99
CA GLU A 68 22.22 15.56 8.72
C GLU A 68 23.12 16.45 7.84
N THR A 69 23.41 16.03 6.61
CA THR A 69 24.29 16.80 5.72
C THR A 69 23.62 18.08 5.27
N PHE A 70 22.37 18.00 4.79
CA PHE A 70 21.66 19.20 4.31
C PHE A 70 21.20 20.11 5.43
N ASP A 71 20.93 19.56 6.63
CA ASP A 71 20.65 20.34 7.82
C ASP A 71 21.85 21.24 8.19
N ARG A 72 23.04 20.65 8.27
CA ARG A 72 24.29 21.41 8.55
C ARG A 72 24.63 22.45 7.49
N LEU A 73 24.36 22.15 6.22
CA LEU A 73 24.67 23.06 5.11
C LEU A 73 23.66 24.21 4.98
N HIS A 74 22.47 24.11 5.61
CA HIS A 74 21.34 25.02 5.42
C HIS A 74 21.04 25.26 3.92
N ALA A 75 21.26 24.22 3.11
CA ALA A 75 21.23 24.33 1.64
C ALA A 75 19.81 24.43 1.07
N ILE A 76 18.82 23.98 1.82
CA ILE A 76 17.41 23.97 1.40
C ILE A 76 16.61 24.85 2.34
N PRO A 77 15.97 25.95 1.87
CA PRO A 77 15.16 26.82 2.71
C PRO A 77 13.84 26.13 3.08
N THR A 78 13.79 25.55 4.27
CA THR A 78 12.61 24.89 4.86
C THR A 78 11.79 25.81 5.76
N GLY A 79 12.14 27.11 5.81
CA GLY A 79 11.50 28.11 6.67
C GLY A 79 12.03 28.06 8.11
N HIS A 80 11.15 27.82 9.08
CA HIS A 80 11.49 27.75 10.51
C HIS A 80 11.68 26.33 11.04
N ILE A 81 11.64 25.31 10.14
CA ILE A 81 11.72 23.89 10.48
C ILE A 81 13.09 23.38 10.07
N ASP A 82 13.76 22.63 10.94
CA ASP A 82 15.02 21.98 10.64
C ASP A 82 14.84 21.02 9.44
N TYR A 83 15.84 20.92 8.60
CA TYR A 83 15.72 20.11 7.39
C TYR A 83 15.46 18.63 7.70
N LEU A 84 16.02 18.11 8.81
CA LEU A 84 15.80 16.75 9.26
C LEU A 84 14.31 16.51 9.62
N ASP A 85 13.69 17.46 10.31
CA ASP A 85 12.25 17.43 10.62
C ASP A 85 11.42 17.46 9.32
N PHE A 86 11.77 18.38 8.40
CA PHE A 86 11.11 18.52 7.10
C PHE A 86 11.20 17.25 6.24
N LEU A 87 12.35 16.57 6.23
CA LEU A 87 12.64 15.38 5.44
C LEU A 87 11.90 14.15 5.95
N THR A 88 11.76 14.02 7.26
CA THR A 88 11.22 12.80 7.92
C THR A 88 9.87 12.35 7.38
N PRO A 89 8.81 13.17 7.25
CA PRO A 89 7.54 12.77 6.63
C PRO A 89 7.69 12.27 5.19
N GLY A 90 8.61 12.87 4.42
CA GLY A 90 8.93 12.43 3.06
C GLY A 90 9.54 11.03 3.01
N ILE A 91 10.46 10.73 3.93
CA ILE A 91 11.09 9.40 4.03
C ILE A 91 10.11 8.34 4.56
N LEU A 92 9.18 8.74 5.45
CA LEU A 92 8.11 7.85 5.90
C LEU A 92 7.22 7.42 4.72
N ALA A 93 6.73 8.39 3.94
CA ALA A 93 5.91 8.12 2.76
C ALA A 93 6.67 7.31 1.69
N GLN A 94 7.93 7.65 1.45
CA GLN A 94 8.81 6.89 0.55
C GLN A 94 8.94 5.42 0.97
N SER A 95 9.22 5.17 2.26
CA SER A 95 9.38 3.80 2.77
C SER A 95 8.10 3.00 2.59
N GLY A 96 6.94 3.59 2.87
CA GLY A 96 5.63 3.00 2.64
C GLY A 96 5.40 2.65 1.16
N MET A 97 5.69 3.59 0.27
CA MET A 97 5.60 3.41 -1.18
C MET A 97 6.50 2.26 -1.67
N PHE A 98 7.78 2.23 -1.28
CA PHE A 98 8.69 1.16 -1.72
C PHE A 98 8.23 -0.23 -1.26
N VAL A 99 7.86 -0.37 0.01
CA VAL A 99 7.36 -1.65 0.53
C VAL A 99 6.11 -2.09 -0.25
N ALA A 100 5.19 -1.16 -0.52
CA ALA A 100 3.95 -1.44 -1.22
C ALA A 100 4.17 -1.82 -2.69
N VAL A 101 5.07 -1.14 -3.39
CA VAL A 101 5.35 -1.43 -4.81
C VAL A 101 6.04 -2.78 -4.97
N PHE A 102 6.95 -3.15 -4.10
CA PHE A 102 7.58 -4.47 -4.16
C PHE A 102 6.68 -5.62 -3.69
N TYR A 103 5.53 -5.33 -3.08
CA TYR A 103 4.54 -6.35 -2.72
C TYR A 103 3.99 -7.11 -3.94
N GLY A 104 3.98 -6.50 -5.12
CA GLY A 104 3.59 -7.17 -6.37
C GLY A 104 4.45 -8.38 -6.72
N ILE A 105 5.71 -8.43 -6.29
CA ILE A 105 6.59 -9.60 -6.46
C ILE A 105 6.00 -10.81 -5.74
N GLN A 106 5.50 -10.62 -4.52
CA GLN A 106 4.85 -11.67 -3.76
C GLN A 106 3.62 -12.23 -4.50
N VAL A 107 2.87 -11.35 -5.17
CA VAL A 107 1.69 -11.78 -5.94
C VAL A 107 2.07 -12.61 -7.17
N ILE A 108 3.20 -12.29 -7.83
CA ILE A 108 3.74 -13.12 -8.91
C ILE A 108 4.17 -14.49 -8.36
N TRP A 109 4.77 -14.55 -7.17
CA TRP A 109 5.09 -15.83 -6.53
C TRP A 109 3.86 -16.66 -6.21
N GLU A 110 2.80 -16.03 -5.70
CA GLU A 110 1.53 -16.70 -5.42
C GLU A 110 0.86 -17.22 -6.69
N ARG A 111 1.03 -16.51 -7.82
CA ARG A 111 0.61 -16.99 -9.14
C ARG A 111 1.39 -18.22 -9.54
N ASP A 112 2.72 -18.16 -9.49
CA ASP A 112 3.62 -19.25 -9.90
C ASP A 112 3.40 -20.50 -9.05
N ALA A 113 3.03 -20.35 -7.77
CA ALA A 113 2.65 -21.42 -6.86
C ALA A 113 1.20 -21.91 -7.03
N GLY A 114 0.42 -21.36 -7.98
CA GLY A 114 -0.98 -21.71 -8.22
C GLY A 114 -1.97 -21.24 -7.13
N VAL A 115 -1.51 -20.51 -6.13
CA VAL A 115 -2.35 -19.99 -5.04
C VAL A 115 -3.34 -18.95 -5.55
N LEU A 116 -2.89 -18.07 -6.44
CA LEU A 116 -3.73 -17.02 -7.02
C LEU A 116 -4.90 -17.61 -7.83
N ALA A 117 -4.65 -18.68 -8.58
CA ALA A 117 -5.70 -19.40 -9.33
C ALA A 117 -6.77 -19.97 -8.40
N LYS A 118 -6.38 -20.58 -7.28
CA LYS A 118 -7.32 -21.11 -6.27
C LYS A 118 -8.15 -19.99 -5.64
N LEU A 119 -7.57 -18.81 -5.41
CA LEU A 119 -8.30 -17.65 -4.87
C LEU A 119 -9.33 -17.11 -5.87
N LEU A 120 -9.04 -17.13 -7.17
CA LEU A 120 -9.95 -16.63 -8.21
C LEU A 120 -11.13 -17.57 -8.52
N VAL A 121 -11.03 -18.86 -8.20
CA VAL A 121 -12.16 -19.81 -8.29
C VAL A 121 -13.16 -19.63 -7.13
N THR A 122 -12.74 -18.99 -6.02
CA THR A 122 -13.67 -18.71 -4.91
C THR A 122 -14.71 -17.64 -5.34
N PRO A 123 -15.95 -17.69 -4.82
CA PRO A 123 -17.01 -16.71 -5.14
C PRO A 123 -16.73 -15.34 -4.51
N THR A 124 -15.48 -14.88 -4.55
CA THR A 124 -15.04 -13.60 -3.97
C THR A 124 -14.93 -12.56 -5.07
N PRO A 125 -15.55 -11.37 -4.94
CA PRO A 125 -15.37 -10.29 -5.89
C PRO A 125 -13.88 -9.91 -6.06
N ARG A 126 -13.43 -9.72 -7.29
CA ARG A 126 -12.03 -9.37 -7.59
C ARG A 126 -11.56 -8.12 -6.86
N ALA A 127 -12.43 -7.12 -6.74
CA ALA A 127 -12.15 -5.91 -5.97
C ALA A 127 -11.87 -6.22 -4.49
N ALA A 128 -12.61 -7.16 -3.88
CA ALA A 128 -12.37 -7.58 -2.49
C ALA A 128 -11.00 -8.26 -2.33
N LEU A 129 -10.58 -9.06 -3.31
CA LEU A 129 -9.26 -9.69 -3.31
C LEU A 129 -8.14 -8.66 -3.44
N VAL A 130 -8.27 -7.72 -4.38
CA VAL A 130 -7.31 -6.61 -4.57
C VAL A 130 -7.23 -5.74 -3.33
N THR A 131 -8.37 -5.32 -2.78
CA THR A 131 -8.43 -4.49 -1.57
C THR A 131 -7.80 -5.20 -0.38
N GLY A 132 -8.10 -6.50 -0.18
CA GLY A 132 -7.50 -7.29 0.90
C GLY A 132 -5.98 -7.37 0.80
N LYS A 133 -5.44 -7.59 -0.41
CA LYS A 133 -4.00 -7.59 -0.66
C LYS A 133 -3.37 -6.20 -0.49
N ALA A 134 -4.04 -5.14 -0.93
CA ALA A 134 -3.58 -3.78 -0.77
C ALA A 134 -3.45 -3.39 0.71
N PHE A 135 -4.44 -3.71 1.53
CA PHE A 135 -4.37 -3.46 2.98
C PHE A 135 -3.36 -4.37 3.69
N ALA A 136 -3.15 -5.60 3.25
CA ALA A 136 -2.08 -6.46 3.77
C ALA A 136 -0.70 -5.83 3.51
N ALA A 137 -0.45 -5.33 2.28
CA ALA A 137 0.76 -4.58 1.96
C ALA A 137 0.93 -3.33 2.83
N SER A 138 -0.18 -2.62 3.11
CA SER A 138 -0.16 -1.43 3.97
C SER A 138 0.22 -1.74 5.42
N ILE A 139 -0.17 -2.90 5.96
CA ILE A 139 0.27 -3.33 7.30
C ILE A 139 1.78 -3.54 7.33
N ARG A 140 2.34 -4.15 6.29
CA ARG A 140 3.79 -4.30 6.15
C ARG A 140 4.49 -2.94 6.05
N ALA A 141 3.97 -2.04 5.22
CA ALA A 141 4.47 -0.68 5.10
C ALA A 141 4.39 0.08 6.43
N PHE A 142 3.27 -0.03 7.14
CA PHE A 142 3.08 0.61 8.43
C PHE A 142 4.07 0.11 9.50
N SER A 143 4.37 -1.20 9.52
CA SER A 143 5.40 -1.72 10.44
C SER A 143 6.78 -1.13 10.15
N GLN A 144 7.10 -0.91 8.87
CA GLN A 144 8.33 -0.23 8.45
C GLN A 144 8.36 1.23 8.90
N VAL A 145 7.24 1.95 8.76
CA VAL A 145 7.11 3.35 9.19
C VAL A 145 7.33 3.51 10.69
N ILE A 146 6.86 2.55 11.51
CA ILE A 146 7.14 2.56 12.95
C ILE A 146 8.65 2.53 13.22
N VAL A 147 9.40 1.66 12.53
CA VAL A 147 10.86 1.58 12.69
C VAL A 147 11.52 2.90 12.34
N ILE A 148 11.08 3.54 11.24
CA ILE A 148 11.63 4.84 10.82
C ILE A 148 11.25 5.97 11.79
N LEU A 149 10.04 5.98 12.33
CA LEU A 149 9.64 6.96 13.38
C LEU A 149 10.49 6.83 14.64
N VAL A 150 10.76 5.60 15.08
CA VAL A 150 11.64 5.36 16.23
C VAL A 150 13.05 5.88 15.94
N LEU A 151 13.58 5.59 14.75
CA LEU A 151 14.89 6.09 14.33
C LEU A 151 14.91 7.63 14.26
N ALA A 152 13.92 8.24 13.65
CA ALA A 152 13.80 9.69 13.57
C ALA A 152 13.79 10.33 14.97
N ARG A 153 13.08 9.71 15.92
CA ARG A 153 13.07 10.18 17.32
C ARG A 153 14.44 10.11 17.99
N ILE A 154 15.20 9.03 17.71
CA ILE A 154 16.58 8.87 18.22
C ILE A 154 17.51 9.94 17.63
N LEU A 155 17.29 10.33 16.37
CA LEU A 155 18.06 11.38 15.67
C LEU A 155 17.66 12.79 16.09
N GLY A 156 16.71 12.95 17.01
CA GLY A 156 16.31 14.26 17.53
C GLY A 156 15.17 14.94 16.79
N VAL A 157 14.51 14.27 15.83
CA VAL A 157 13.35 14.81 15.12
C VAL A 157 12.22 15.15 16.09
N HIS A 158 11.69 16.35 15.99
CA HIS A 158 10.61 16.85 16.83
C HIS A 158 9.27 16.67 16.12
N PHE A 159 8.50 15.67 16.53
CA PHE A 159 7.14 15.46 16.04
C PHE A 159 6.14 15.34 17.18
N THR A 160 4.87 15.54 16.86
CA THR A 160 3.77 15.54 17.84
C THR A 160 3.70 14.24 18.63
N ALA A 161 3.42 14.34 19.93
CA ALA A 161 3.08 13.21 20.79
C ALA A 161 1.57 12.98 20.90
N ASN A 162 0.73 13.75 20.20
CA ASN A 162 -0.72 13.61 20.26
C ASN A 162 -1.16 12.29 19.60
N PRO A 163 -1.81 11.35 20.32
CA PRO A 163 -2.16 10.05 19.80
C PRO A 163 -3.19 10.11 18.66
N LEU A 164 -4.07 11.11 18.63
CA LEU A 164 -5.04 11.28 17.54
C LEU A 164 -4.35 11.69 16.23
N LEU A 165 -3.35 12.59 16.30
CA LEU A 165 -2.57 13.01 15.13
C LEU A 165 -1.69 11.87 14.63
N LEU A 166 -1.10 11.08 15.53
CA LEU A 166 -0.34 9.89 15.17
C LEU A 166 -1.23 8.82 14.52
N LEU A 167 -2.46 8.64 15.00
CA LEU A 167 -3.43 7.71 14.38
C LEU A 167 -3.84 8.21 12.98
N ALA A 168 -4.06 9.51 12.81
CA ALA A 168 -4.36 10.09 11.50
C ALA A 168 -3.16 9.96 10.54
N ALA A 169 -1.92 10.15 11.03
CA ALA A 169 -0.70 9.92 10.25
C ALA A 169 -0.58 8.45 9.83
N ALA A 170 -0.87 7.52 10.74
CA ALA A 170 -0.94 6.09 10.42
C ALA A 170 -1.97 5.79 9.32
N LEU A 171 -3.14 6.42 9.36
CA LEU A 171 -4.17 6.28 8.34
C LEU A 171 -3.69 6.83 6.97
N ALA A 172 -2.99 7.97 6.94
CA ALA A 172 -2.42 8.51 5.71
C ALA A 172 -1.43 7.52 5.07
N VAL A 173 -0.52 6.94 5.88
CA VAL A 173 0.42 5.91 5.42
C VAL A 173 -0.30 4.67 4.91
N VAL A 174 -1.32 4.20 5.60
CA VAL A 174 -2.11 3.02 5.19
C VAL A 174 -2.80 3.28 3.85
N LEU A 175 -3.41 4.44 3.64
CA LEU A 175 -4.08 4.80 2.39
C LEU A 175 -3.09 4.95 1.23
N GLY A 176 -1.98 5.68 1.44
CA GLY A 176 -0.93 5.85 0.45
C GLY A 176 -0.30 4.51 0.05
N SER A 177 0.11 3.71 1.03
CA SER A 177 0.68 2.38 0.78
C SER A 177 -0.33 1.44 0.10
N ALA A 178 -1.62 1.49 0.45
CA ALA A 178 -2.67 0.71 -0.21
C ALA A 178 -2.80 1.11 -1.69
N PHE A 179 -2.77 2.40 -2.01
CA PHE A 179 -2.75 2.86 -3.40
C PHE A 179 -1.53 2.31 -4.15
N PHE A 180 -0.31 2.47 -3.61
CA PHE A 180 0.90 1.97 -4.28
C PHE A 180 0.93 0.45 -4.41
N ALA A 181 0.30 -0.29 -3.49
CA ALA A 181 0.11 -1.73 -3.63
C ALA A 181 -0.83 -2.08 -4.79
N THR A 182 -1.93 -1.32 -4.99
CA THR A 182 -2.80 -1.53 -6.17
C THR A 182 -2.09 -1.21 -7.48
N LEU A 183 -1.25 -0.17 -7.49
CA LEU A 183 -0.39 0.15 -8.62
C LEU A 183 0.57 -1.01 -8.92
N SER A 184 1.18 -1.58 -7.88
CA SER A 184 2.06 -2.74 -7.99
C SER A 184 1.34 -3.97 -8.54
N LEU A 185 0.11 -4.25 -8.08
CA LEU A 185 -0.73 -5.33 -8.61
C LEU A 185 -1.05 -5.12 -10.10
N THR A 186 -1.30 -3.88 -10.48
CA THR A 186 -1.52 -3.50 -11.89
C THR A 186 -0.27 -3.76 -12.73
N ILE A 187 0.89 -3.32 -12.26
CA ILE A 187 2.18 -3.56 -12.93
C ILE A 187 2.48 -5.07 -13.01
N ALA A 188 2.21 -5.83 -11.93
CA ALA A 188 2.39 -7.28 -11.92
C ALA A 188 1.56 -7.97 -13.02
N GLY A 189 0.31 -7.54 -13.22
CA GLY A 189 -0.58 -8.06 -14.26
C GLY A 189 -0.16 -7.69 -15.68
N LEU A 190 0.68 -6.67 -15.87
CA LEU A 190 1.23 -6.27 -17.16
C LEU A 190 2.63 -6.85 -17.40
N ALA A 191 3.47 -6.86 -16.37
CA ALA A 191 4.86 -7.30 -16.44
C ALA A 191 5.02 -8.81 -16.54
N MET A 192 4.16 -9.57 -15.85
CA MET A 192 4.12 -11.03 -15.81
C MET A 192 5.37 -11.72 -15.25
N THR A 193 6.50 -11.05 -15.14
CA THR A 193 7.74 -11.57 -14.55
C THR A 193 8.28 -10.65 -13.46
N ARG A 194 9.05 -11.22 -12.53
CA ARG A 194 9.60 -10.48 -11.38
C ARG A 194 10.60 -9.42 -11.80
N GLU A 195 11.45 -9.75 -12.76
CA GLU A 195 12.50 -8.87 -13.29
C GLU A 195 11.88 -7.64 -13.94
N ARG A 196 10.85 -7.83 -14.77
CA ARG A 196 10.12 -6.72 -15.41
C ARG A 196 9.38 -5.88 -14.37
N LEU A 197 8.76 -6.52 -13.37
CA LEU A 197 8.10 -5.79 -12.28
C LEU A 197 9.10 -4.93 -11.51
N MET A 198 10.28 -5.46 -11.18
CA MET A 198 11.33 -4.69 -10.50
C MET A 198 11.77 -3.50 -11.35
N GLY A 199 12.06 -3.71 -12.64
CA GLY A 199 12.49 -2.63 -13.54
C GLY A 199 11.43 -1.55 -13.72
N ILE A 200 10.17 -1.94 -14.02
CA ILE A 200 9.06 -1.01 -14.19
C ILE A 200 8.73 -0.32 -12.86
N GLY A 201 8.72 -1.08 -11.75
CA GLY A 201 8.50 -0.55 -10.41
C GLY A 201 9.51 0.55 -10.07
N GLN A 202 10.80 0.29 -10.30
CA GLN A 202 11.86 1.28 -10.08
C GLN A 202 11.72 2.50 -11.00
N ALA A 203 11.43 2.26 -12.29
CA ALA A 203 11.24 3.32 -13.28
C ALA A 203 10.04 4.24 -12.97
N ILE A 204 9.04 3.77 -12.24
CA ILE A 204 7.88 4.56 -11.83
C ILE A 204 8.12 5.20 -10.45
N THR A 205 8.63 4.45 -9.47
CA THR A 205 8.75 4.93 -8.09
C THR A 205 9.79 6.03 -7.93
N MET A 206 10.91 5.96 -8.65
CA MET A 206 11.93 7.01 -8.59
C MET A 206 11.43 8.37 -9.06
N PRO A 207 10.82 8.50 -10.26
CA PRO A 207 10.22 9.77 -10.66
C PRO A 207 9.11 10.25 -9.72
N LEU A 208 8.24 9.36 -9.22
CA LEU A 208 7.21 9.73 -8.25
C LEU A 208 7.80 10.31 -6.98
N PHE A 209 8.88 9.71 -6.46
CA PHE A 209 9.56 10.21 -5.26
C PHE A 209 10.22 11.56 -5.50
N PHE A 210 11.03 11.69 -6.54
CA PHE A 210 11.75 12.94 -6.83
C PHE A 210 10.84 14.07 -7.30
N ALA A 211 9.72 13.75 -7.95
CA ALA A 211 8.72 14.74 -8.33
C ALA A 211 7.66 15.00 -7.24
N SER A 212 7.81 14.43 -6.06
CA SER A 212 7.02 14.79 -4.89
C SER A 212 7.71 15.87 -4.06
N ASN A 213 7.00 16.43 -3.11
CA ASN A 213 7.58 17.40 -2.16
C ASN A 213 8.28 16.72 -0.95
N ALA A 214 8.69 15.46 -1.09
CA ALA A 214 9.33 14.69 -0.02
C ALA A 214 10.70 15.26 0.38
N LEU A 215 11.52 15.63 -0.61
CA LEU A 215 12.91 16.05 -0.41
C LEU A 215 13.10 17.57 -0.32
N TYR A 216 12.25 18.33 -0.98
CA TYR A 216 12.35 19.78 -1.06
C TYR A 216 10.98 20.45 -1.24
N PRO A 217 10.82 21.71 -0.80
CA PRO A 217 9.56 22.43 -0.95
C PRO A 217 9.15 22.64 -2.40
N VAL A 218 7.84 22.65 -2.67
CA VAL A 218 7.25 22.80 -4.03
C VAL A 218 7.67 24.11 -4.72
N ASN A 219 7.94 25.18 -3.95
CA ASN A 219 8.37 26.47 -4.49
C ASN A 219 9.76 26.44 -5.14
N LEU A 220 10.60 25.48 -4.79
CA LEU A 220 11.93 25.30 -5.39
C LEU A 220 11.89 24.46 -6.67
N MET A 221 10.75 23.84 -6.97
CA MET A 221 10.61 22.96 -8.12
C MET A 221 10.51 23.74 -9.43
N PRO A 222 11.23 23.28 -10.51
CA PRO A 222 10.96 23.71 -11.88
C PRO A 222 9.48 23.51 -12.25
N PRO A 223 8.92 24.33 -13.16
CA PRO A 223 7.49 24.29 -13.50
C PRO A 223 6.96 22.90 -13.90
N TRP A 224 7.75 22.14 -14.64
CA TRP A 224 7.37 20.80 -15.09
C TRP A 224 7.33 19.78 -13.94
N ILE A 225 8.27 19.83 -12.98
CA ILE A 225 8.25 18.97 -11.79
C ILE A 225 7.07 19.35 -10.90
N ARG A 226 6.80 20.66 -10.74
CA ARG A 226 5.65 21.14 -9.96
C ARG A 226 4.33 20.63 -10.54
N ALA A 227 4.16 20.59 -11.86
CA ALA A 227 2.99 20.01 -12.49
C ALA A 227 2.82 18.53 -12.17
N PHE A 228 3.89 17.74 -12.17
CA PHE A 228 3.88 16.36 -11.73
C PHE A 228 3.55 16.22 -10.24
N SER A 229 4.09 17.06 -9.39
CA SER A 229 3.83 17.04 -7.93
C SER A 229 2.35 17.22 -7.61
N VAL A 230 1.61 18.04 -8.38
CA VAL A 230 0.17 18.29 -8.18
C VAL A 230 -0.69 17.05 -8.46
N ILE A 231 -0.30 16.20 -9.40
CA ILE A 231 -1.05 14.97 -9.73
C ILE A 231 -0.53 13.73 -8.97
N ASN A 232 0.56 13.87 -8.24
CA ASN A 232 1.25 12.78 -7.56
C ASN A 232 0.63 12.49 -6.19
N PRO A 233 -0.01 11.32 -5.97
CA PRO A 233 -0.59 10.98 -4.67
C PRO A 233 0.42 10.97 -3.52
N LEU A 234 1.70 10.69 -3.80
CA LEU A 234 2.76 10.74 -2.79
C LEU A 234 2.93 12.15 -2.20
N SER A 235 2.74 13.20 -3.01
CA SER A 235 2.81 14.59 -2.52
C SER A 235 1.74 14.89 -1.47
N TYR A 236 0.54 14.36 -1.66
CA TYR A 236 -0.57 14.51 -0.70
C TYR A 236 -0.36 13.68 0.56
N GLU A 237 0.21 12.48 0.44
CA GLU A 237 0.62 11.68 1.60
C GLU A 237 1.66 12.42 2.43
N VAL A 238 2.70 12.98 1.80
CA VAL A 238 3.74 13.78 2.47
C VAL A 238 3.16 15.03 3.11
N ASN A 239 2.24 15.75 2.44
CA ASN A 239 1.56 16.92 3.00
C ASN A 239 0.77 16.57 4.26
N ALA A 240 -0.05 15.50 4.18
CA ALA A 240 -0.82 15.02 5.33
C ALA A 240 0.08 14.66 6.50
N LEU A 241 1.17 13.91 6.25
CA LEU A 241 2.14 13.54 7.28
C LEU A 241 2.83 14.76 7.89
N ARG A 242 3.23 15.74 7.06
CA ARG A 242 3.90 16.96 7.51
C ARG A 242 2.96 17.81 8.35
N HIS A 243 1.71 17.96 7.94
CA HIS A 243 0.70 18.66 8.72
C HIS A 243 0.44 17.97 10.07
N LEU A 244 0.27 16.65 10.07
CA LEU A 244 -0.08 15.87 11.26
C LEU A 244 1.08 15.73 12.25
N LEU A 245 2.31 15.55 11.76
CA LEU A 245 3.47 15.29 12.60
C LEU A 245 4.16 16.58 13.06
N LEU A 246 4.24 17.61 12.20
CA LEU A 246 5.00 18.83 12.44
C LEU A 246 4.11 20.07 12.65
N GLY A 247 2.80 19.96 12.47
CA GLY A 247 1.87 21.08 12.62
C GLY A 247 1.98 22.14 11.51
N THR A 248 2.55 21.80 10.34
CA THR A 248 2.64 22.72 9.21
C THR A 248 1.26 23.04 8.64
N PRO A 249 1.04 24.24 8.05
CA PRO A 249 -0.24 24.55 7.42
C PRO A 249 -0.53 23.59 6.25
N GLY A 250 -1.76 23.08 6.17
CA GLY A 250 -2.20 22.14 5.14
C GLY A 250 -3.70 21.95 5.12
N ASN A 251 -4.22 21.25 4.12
CA ASN A 251 -5.64 20.92 4.01
C ASN A 251 -5.82 19.39 4.00
N LEU A 252 -5.99 18.83 5.19
CA LEU A 252 -6.16 17.37 5.37
C LEU A 252 -7.33 16.82 4.57
N LEU A 253 -8.39 17.60 4.35
CA LEU A 253 -9.55 17.12 3.58
C LEU A 253 -9.17 16.85 2.12
N ILE A 254 -8.38 17.73 1.53
CA ILE A 254 -7.87 17.56 0.16
C ILE A 254 -6.88 16.39 0.13
N ASP A 255 -5.93 16.35 1.06
CA ASP A 255 -4.90 15.31 1.09
C ASP A 255 -5.51 13.91 1.23
N PHE A 256 -6.37 13.69 2.22
CA PHE A 256 -7.08 12.42 2.38
C PHE A 256 -8.05 12.13 1.23
N GLY A 257 -8.73 13.16 0.71
CA GLY A 257 -9.62 13.02 -0.45
C GLY A 257 -8.90 12.48 -1.69
N VAL A 258 -7.72 13.01 -2.00
CA VAL A 258 -6.88 12.54 -3.11
C VAL A 258 -6.37 11.12 -2.86
N LEU A 259 -5.94 10.79 -1.64
CA LEU A 259 -5.47 9.44 -1.30
C LEU A 259 -6.59 8.40 -1.45
N VAL A 260 -7.79 8.71 -0.95
CA VAL A 260 -8.97 7.82 -1.10
C VAL A 260 -9.36 7.68 -2.57
N PHE A 261 -9.41 8.78 -3.33
CA PHE A 261 -9.71 8.74 -4.76
C PHE A 261 -8.69 7.90 -5.53
N ALA A 262 -7.39 8.10 -5.27
CA ALA A 262 -6.32 7.34 -5.90
C ALA A 262 -6.42 5.84 -5.55
N LEU A 263 -6.72 5.50 -4.28
CA LEU A 263 -6.93 4.12 -3.86
C LEU A 263 -8.12 3.47 -4.59
N VAL A 264 -9.26 4.14 -4.65
CA VAL A 264 -10.46 3.63 -5.35
C VAL A 264 -10.17 3.41 -6.83
N LEU A 265 -9.51 4.38 -7.48
CA LEU A 265 -9.08 4.26 -8.87
C LEU A 265 -8.10 3.08 -9.04
N GLY A 266 -7.12 2.96 -8.18
CA GLY A 266 -6.15 1.87 -8.18
C GLY A 266 -6.79 0.50 -8.01
N VAL A 267 -7.73 0.35 -7.06
CA VAL A 267 -8.50 -0.89 -6.86
C VAL A 267 -9.30 -1.28 -8.10
N THR A 268 -9.97 -0.31 -8.74
CA THR A 268 -10.78 -0.59 -9.94
C THR A 268 -9.91 -1.05 -11.10
N VAL A 269 -8.79 -0.39 -11.35
CA VAL A 269 -7.84 -0.76 -12.41
C VAL A 269 -7.19 -2.11 -12.13
N ALA A 270 -6.70 -2.33 -10.91
CA ALA A 270 -6.06 -3.59 -10.53
C ALA A 270 -7.05 -4.77 -10.59
N ALA A 271 -8.31 -4.58 -10.18
CA ALA A 271 -9.35 -5.61 -10.27
C ALA A 271 -9.70 -5.98 -11.71
N ALA A 272 -9.64 -5.03 -12.64
CA ALA A 272 -9.84 -5.27 -14.07
C ALA A 272 -8.67 -6.05 -14.70
N ILE A 273 -7.44 -5.81 -14.23
CA ILE A 273 -6.22 -6.45 -14.77
C ILE A 273 -5.92 -7.80 -14.11
N LEU A 274 -6.38 -8.03 -12.88
CA LEU A 274 -6.09 -9.24 -12.10
C LEU A 274 -6.30 -10.57 -12.87
N PRO A 275 -7.34 -10.74 -13.72
CA PRO A 275 -7.52 -11.98 -14.47
C PRO A 275 -6.39 -12.28 -15.48
N ARG A 276 -5.62 -11.27 -15.89
CA ARG A 276 -4.48 -11.46 -16.80
C ARG A 276 -3.32 -12.22 -16.15
N LEU A 277 -3.21 -12.13 -14.82
CA LEU A 277 -2.19 -12.85 -14.06
C LEU A 277 -2.37 -14.37 -14.06
N VAL A 278 -3.55 -14.89 -14.37
CA VAL A 278 -3.86 -16.34 -14.28
C VAL A 278 -4.00 -16.98 -15.66
N ARG A 279 -4.02 -16.16 -16.72
CA ARG A 279 -3.96 -16.64 -18.10
C ARG A 279 -2.52 -16.93 -18.51
#